data_f0906eb8323de0e0b4f8301b17a2264d
#
_entry.id   f0906eb8323de0e0b4f8301b17a2264d
#
_cell.length_a   1.000
_cell.length_b   1.000
_cell.length_c   1.000
_cell.angle_alpha   90.00
_cell.angle_beta   90.00
_cell.angle_gamma   90.00
#
_symmetry.space_group_name_H-M   'P 1'
#
loop_
_entity.id
_entity.type
_entity.pdbx_description
1 polymer ?
#
loop_
_entity_poly.entity_id
_entity_poly.type
_entity_poly.pdbx_seq_one_letter_code
_entity_poly.pdbx_strand_id
1 'polypeptide(L)'
;MTSQLSQKGEAWSARFSEPVSDLVKRYTASVFFDKRLALFDIAGSLAHAEMLQAQGIISAADHAEIQRGMAQIKGEIEAGSFEWLLDLEDVHLNIEKRLTELVGDAGKRLHTGRSRNDQVATDIRLYVRAAIDDITKLLHGLRGALVDLAERHADTIMPGFTHMQVAQPITFGHHMLAYVEMFGRDAERMQDARRRVNRLPLGAAALAGTTFPIDRERVARTLGFDDVCHNSLDAVSDRDFAIEFCAASALIMMHVSRMSEELIIWMSPRVGFIDIADRFCTGSSIMPQKKNPDVPELARGKTGRVYGHLTALLTLMKGQPLAYNKDNQEDKEPLFDTVDTVVDTLRIFADMAGGITVKPEAMRSAALQGYATATDLADYLVKKGLPFRDAHEAVAHAVRACDDLRCDLSEMSLEQLRAFSPLIGDDVFAVLTLEGSVAARDHVGGTAPNQVRAAIARVRAQLAE
;
A
#
# COMPACT_ATOMS: atom_id res chain seq x y z
N MET A 1 -30.92 -1.58 40.76
CA MET A 1 -29.84 -1.23 39.82
C MET A 1 -28.62 -1.99 40.27
N THR A 2 -28.41 -3.20 39.75
CA THR A 2 -27.15 -3.93 39.88
C THR A 2 -26.14 -3.18 39.03
N SER A 3 -25.08 -2.69 39.65
CA SER A 3 -24.07 -1.86 38.96
C SER A 3 -23.45 -2.66 37.81
N GLN A 4 -23.21 -2.02 36.67
CA GLN A 4 -22.46 -2.59 35.55
C GLN A 4 -21.09 -3.16 35.96
N LEU A 5 -20.59 -2.78 37.12
CA LEU A 5 -19.38 -3.24 37.79
C LEU A 5 -19.34 -4.74 38.12
N SER A 6 -20.52 -5.40 38.23
CA SER A 6 -20.60 -6.83 38.59
C SER A 6 -20.38 -7.77 37.40
N GLN A 7 -20.56 -7.32 36.17
CA GLN A 7 -20.64 -8.22 34.99
C GLN A 7 -19.30 -8.84 34.56
N LYS A 8 -18.19 -8.08 34.57
CA LYS A 8 -16.85 -8.65 34.31
C LYS A 8 -16.39 -9.53 35.48
N GLY A 9 -16.72 -9.10 36.71
CA GLY A 9 -16.50 -9.86 37.94
C GLY A 9 -17.16 -11.24 37.90
N GLU A 10 -18.36 -11.37 37.37
CA GLU A 10 -19.13 -12.62 37.35
C GLU A 10 -18.60 -13.61 36.25
N ALA A 11 -18.09 -13.12 35.12
CA ALA A 11 -17.66 -13.98 34.02
C ALA A 11 -16.30 -14.69 34.24
N TRP A 12 -15.36 -14.07 35.01
CA TRP A 12 -13.95 -14.55 35.10
C TRP A 12 -13.39 -14.63 36.52
N SER A 13 -14.12 -14.24 37.57
CA SER A 13 -13.56 -13.81 38.82
C SER A 13 -13.86 -14.70 40.03
N ALA A 14 -14.38 -15.90 39.88
CA ALA A 14 -14.60 -16.81 41.01
C ALA A 14 -13.30 -17.09 41.83
N ARG A 15 -12.14 -16.79 41.27
CA ARG A 15 -10.81 -16.93 41.93
C ARG A 15 -10.35 -15.65 42.63
N PHE A 16 -10.83 -14.48 42.23
CA PHE A 16 -10.32 -13.19 42.73
C PHE A 16 -11.19 -12.65 43.88
N SER A 17 -10.55 -12.13 44.91
CA SER A 17 -11.22 -11.59 46.08
C SER A 17 -11.62 -10.11 45.97
N GLU A 18 -11.09 -9.42 44.94
CA GLU A 18 -11.34 -7.99 44.73
C GLU A 18 -11.78 -7.71 43.30
N PRO A 19 -12.70 -6.74 43.08
CA PRO A 19 -13.08 -6.34 41.72
C PRO A 19 -11.96 -5.56 41.03
N VAL A 20 -11.90 -5.64 39.69
CA VAL A 20 -10.97 -4.86 38.87
C VAL A 20 -11.33 -3.37 38.99
N SER A 21 -10.33 -2.51 39.27
CA SER A 21 -10.52 -1.06 39.37
C SER A 21 -10.88 -0.43 38.02
N ASP A 22 -11.61 0.69 38.05
CA ASP A 22 -12.00 1.41 36.83
C ASP A 22 -10.81 1.92 36.03
N LEU A 23 -9.70 2.24 36.68
CA LEU A 23 -8.46 2.62 36.04
C LEU A 23 -7.86 1.44 35.21
N VAL A 24 -7.84 0.25 35.83
CA VAL A 24 -7.34 -0.96 35.15
C VAL A 24 -8.27 -1.34 33.99
N LYS A 25 -9.59 -1.30 34.16
CA LYS A 25 -10.54 -1.57 33.07
C LYS A 25 -10.28 -0.67 31.87
N ARG A 26 -10.14 0.64 32.10
CA ARG A 26 -9.88 1.63 31.05
C ARG A 26 -8.52 1.43 30.39
N TYR A 27 -7.50 1.05 31.17
CA TYR A 27 -6.14 0.83 30.68
C TYR A 27 -6.02 -0.45 29.84
N THR A 28 -6.78 -1.50 30.18
CA THR A 28 -6.68 -2.81 29.53
C THR A 28 -7.74 -3.06 28.45
N ALA A 29 -8.78 -2.25 28.36
CA ALA A 29 -9.83 -2.43 27.37
C ALA A 29 -9.34 -2.07 25.95
N SER A 30 -9.82 -2.84 24.98
CA SER A 30 -9.50 -2.67 23.54
C SER A 30 -10.74 -2.38 22.69
N VAL A 31 -11.95 -2.45 23.24
CA VAL A 31 -13.21 -2.35 22.50
C VAL A 31 -13.32 -1.09 21.62
N PHE A 32 -12.66 0.00 21.99
CA PHE A 32 -12.74 1.26 21.24
C PHE A 32 -12.07 1.19 19.86
N PHE A 33 -11.06 0.33 19.70
CA PHE A 33 -10.39 0.13 18.43
C PHE A 33 -10.65 -1.26 17.84
N ASP A 34 -10.76 -2.33 18.66
CA ASP A 34 -10.92 -3.69 18.16
C ASP A 34 -12.34 -4.03 17.69
N LYS A 35 -13.36 -3.21 18.01
CA LYS A 35 -14.70 -3.32 17.42
C LYS A 35 -14.71 -3.34 15.90
N ARG A 36 -13.62 -2.89 15.24
CA ARG A 36 -13.39 -3.01 13.80
C ARG A 36 -13.34 -4.48 13.34
N LEU A 37 -12.99 -5.40 14.22
CA LEU A 37 -12.94 -6.83 13.95
C LEU A 37 -14.30 -7.53 14.05
N ALA A 38 -15.37 -6.85 14.46
CA ALA A 38 -16.65 -7.45 14.82
C ALA A 38 -17.25 -8.38 13.73
N LEU A 39 -17.22 -7.97 12.47
CA LEU A 39 -17.76 -8.79 11.38
C LEU A 39 -16.87 -10.03 11.09
N PHE A 40 -15.57 -9.93 11.33
CA PHE A 40 -14.64 -11.06 11.22
C PHE A 40 -14.82 -12.03 12.38
N ASP A 41 -15.03 -11.54 13.61
CA ASP A 41 -15.35 -12.33 14.78
C ASP A 41 -16.65 -13.11 14.61
N ILE A 42 -17.71 -12.46 14.08
CA ILE A 42 -18.98 -13.11 13.77
C ILE A 42 -18.78 -14.21 12.73
N ALA A 43 -18.01 -13.95 11.66
CA ALA A 43 -17.74 -14.96 10.63
C ALA A 43 -16.97 -16.16 11.19
N GLY A 44 -15.91 -15.92 11.97
CA GLY A 44 -15.14 -16.95 12.66
C GLY A 44 -15.99 -17.75 13.63
N SER A 45 -16.83 -17.08 14.42
CA SER A 45 -17.75 -17.71 15.39
C SER A 45 -18.82 -18.58 14.72
N LEU A 46 -19.37 -18.15 13.60
CA LEU A 46 -20.34 -18.93 12.82
C LEU A 46 -19.71 -20.20 12.22
N ALA A 47 -18.51 -20.08 11.65
CA ALA A 47 -17.78 -21.23 11.11
C ALA A 47 -17.39 -22.24 12.22
N HIS A 48 -17.02 -21.73 13.40
CA HIS A 48 -16.76 -22.57 14.57
C HIS A 48 -18.01 -23.29 15.06
N ALA A 49 -19.15 -22.60 15.19
CA ALA A 49 -20.42 -23.18 15.60
C ALA A 49 -20.89 -24.28 14.62
N GLU A 50 -20.77 -24.05 13.31
CA GLU A 50 -21.07 -25.06 12.28
C GLU A 50 -20.21 -26.31 12.46
N MET A 51 -18.93 -26.14 12.70
CA MET A 51 -18.01 -27.25 12.94
C MET A 51 -18.36 -28.00 14.24
N LEU A 52 -18.65 -27.28 15.33
CA LEU A 52 -19.05 -27.90 16.59
C LEU A 52 -20.30 -28.76 16.45
N GLN A 53 -21.29 -28.28 15.70
CA GLN A 53 -22.51 -29.03 15.38
C GLN A 53 -22.21 -30.25 14.51
N ALA A 54 -21.41 -30.13 13.47
CA ALA A 54 -21.04 -31.22 12.58
C ALA A 54 -20.27 -32.34 13.30
N GLN A 55 -19.49 -31.98 14.32
CA GLN A 55 -18.77 -32.91 15.18
C GLN A 55 -19.61 -33.45 16.35
N GLY A 56 -20.88 -33.08 16.46
CA GLY A 56 -21.78 -33.50 17.53
C GLY A 56 -21.43 -32.92 18.91
N ILE A 57 -20.63 -31.87 18.98
CA ILE A 57 -20.23 -31.23 20.23
C ILE A 57 -21.35 -30.33 20.76
N ILE A 58 -22.08 -29.67 19.85
CA ILE A 58 -23.32 -28.94 20.17
C ILE A 58 -24.49 -29.52 19.35
N SER A 59 -25.72 -29.28 19.82
CA SER A 59 -26.90 -29.75 19.11
C SER A 59 -27.24 -28.90 17.87
N ALA A 60 -28.01 -29.44 16.94
CA ALA A 60 -28.52 -28.67 15.80
C ALA A 60 -29.40 -27.50 16.25
N ALA A 61 -30.14 -27.65 17.37
CA ALA A 61 -30.92 -26.56 17.96
C ALA A 61 -30.04 -25.44 18.48
N ASP A 62 -28.93 -25.73 19.22
CA ASP A 62 -27.97 -24.74 19.68
C ASP A 62 -27.35 -24.00 18.49
N HIS A 63 -26.94 -24.70 17.42
CA HIS A 63 -26.39 -24.09 16.23
C HIS A 63 -27.38 -23.12 15.55
N ALA A 64 -28.65 -23.52 15.40
CA ALA A 64 -29.68 -22.66 14.81
C ALA A 64 -29.91 -21.38 15.65
N GLU A 65 -29.93 -21.49 16.98
CA GLU A 65 -30.03 -20.32 17.86
C GLU A 65 -28.80 -19.42 17.78
N ILE A 66 -27.58 -19.97 17.74
CA ILE A 66 -26.36 -19.20 17.55
C ILE A 66 -26.40 -18.43 16.22
N GLN A 67 -26.80 -19.09 15.12
CA GLN A 67 -26.93 -18.43 13.81
C GLN A 67 -27.93 -17.27 13.87
N ARG A 68 -29.11 -17.51 14.48
CA ARG A 68 -30.14 -16.47 14.66
C ARG A 68 -29.62 -15.28 15.45
N GLY A 69 -28.97 -15.54 16.60
CA GLY A 69 -28.41 -14.50 17.46
C GLY A 69 -27.30 -13.70 16.79
N MET A 70 -26.37 -14.37 16.09
CA MET A 70 -25.29 -13.72 15.35
C MET A 70 -25.80 -12.88 14.17
N ALA A 71 -26.84 -13.34 13.46
CA ALA A 71 -27.47 -12.55 12.39
C ALA A 71 -28.10 -11.26 12.94
N GLN A 72 -28.75 -11.32 14.12
CA GLN A 72 -29.29 -10.14 14.77
C GLN A 72 -28.18 -9.19 15.21
N ILE A 73 -27.12 -9.68 15.86
CA ILE A 73 -25.98 -8.86 16.31
C ILE A 73 -25.31 -8.17 15.10
N LYS A 74 -25.13 -8.91 14.01
CA LYS A 74 -24.59 -8.32 12.76
C LYS A 74 -25.46 -7.17 12.29
N GLY A 75 -26.77 -7.33 12.26
CA GLY A 75 -27.71 -6.27 11.90
C GLY A 75 -27.64 -5.05 12.84
N GLU A 76 -27.51 -5.28 14.16
CA GLU A 76 -27.34 -4.21 15.15
C GLU A 76 -26.03 -3.42 14.92
N ILE A 77 -24.94 -4.11 14.60
CA ILE A 77 -23.62 -3.50 14.29
C ILE A 77 -23.70 -2.68 12.99
N GLU A 78 -24.24 -3.26 11.91
CA GLU A 78 -24.37 -2.60 10.62
C GLU A 78 -25.30 -1.38 10.65
N ALA A 79 -26.34 -1.42 11.50
CA ALA A 79 -27.23 -0.29 11.76
C ALA A 79 -26.64 0.75 12.72
N GLY A 80 -25.47 0.51 13.33
CA GLY A 80 -24.87 1.39 14.34
C GLY A 80 -25.61 1.44 15.67
N SER A 81 -26.50 0.48 15.94
CA SER A 81 -27.31 0.41 17.16
C SER A 81 -26.75 -0.54 18.22
N PHE A 82 -25.66 -1.27 17.92
CA PHE A 82 -24.99 -2.14 18.88
C PHE A 82 -24.26 -1.31 19.95
N GLU A 83 -24.55 -1.57 21.22
CA GLU A 83 -23.90 -0.88 22.34
C GLU A 83 -22.58 -1.56 22.71
N TRP A 84 -21.47 -0.82 22.60
CA TRP A 84 -20.14 -1.28 22.98
C TRP A 84 -19.82 -0.87 24.42
N LEU A 85 -19.69 -1.84 25.30
CA LEU A 85 -19.49 -1.62 26.73
C LEU A 85 -18.02 -1.78 27.11
N LEU A 86 -17.42 -0.75 27.70
CA LEU A 86 -16.05 -0.76 28.23
C LEU A 86 -15.84 -1.89 29.26
N ASP A 87 -16.85 -2.14 30.08
CA ASP A 87 -16.81 -3.15 31.14
C ASP A 87 -16.67 -4.58 30.60
N LEU A 88 -16.94 -4.78 29.31
CA LEU A 88 -16.76 -6.05 28.59
C LEU A 88 -15.44 -6.13 27.83
N GLU A 89 -14.51 -5.20 28.08
CA GLU A 89 -13.11 -5.22 27.66
C GLU A 89 -12.86 -5.17 26.14
N ASP A 90 -13.31 -6.16 25.37
CA ASP A 90 -12.99 -6.35 23.95
C ASP A 90 -14.25 -6.61 23.10
N VAL A 91 -14.07 -6.58 21.79
CA VAL A 91 -15.14 -6.86 20.81
C VAL A 91 -15.78 -8.23 21.05
N HIS A 92 -14.98 -9.21 21.39
CA HIS A 92 -15.39 -10.61 21.51
C HIS A 92 -16.34 -10.81 22.70
N LEU A 93 -15.99 -10.26 23.89
CA LEU A 93 -16.83 -10.39 25.07
C LEU A 93 -18.13 -9.59 24.93
N ASN A 94 -18.09 -8.45 24.24
CA ASN A 94 -19.29 -7.68 23.91
C ASN A 94 -20.26 -8.51 23.04
N ILE A 95 -19.77 -9.15 21.98
CA ILE A 95 -20.56 -10.01 21.10
C ILE A 95 -21.07 -11.25 21.86
N GLU A 96 -20.22 -11.94 22.61
CA GLU A 96 -20.55 -13.14 23.39
C GLU A 96 -21.64 -12.86 24.44
N LYS A 97 -21.53 -11.73 25.15
CA LYS A 97 -22.54 -11.31 26.11
C LYS A 97 -23.88 -11.03 25.44
N ARG A 98 -23.87 -10.26 24.34
CA ARG A 98 -25.10 -9.97 23.58
C ARG A 98 -25.73 -11.24 23.01
N LEU A 99 -24.94 -12.16 22.49
CA LEU A 99 -25.43 -13.46 22.03
C LEU A 99 -26.11 -14.24 23.16
N THR A 100 -25.48 -14.29 24.33
CA THR A 100 -26.05 -14.98 25.50
C THR A 100 -27.38 -14.36 25.94
N GLU A 101 -27.53 -13.04 25.89
CA GLU A 101 -28.80 -12.35 26.16
C GLU A 101 -29.90 -12.73 25.16
N LEU A 102 -29.54 -12.93 23.88
CA LEU A 102 -30.49 -13.26 22.82
C LEU A 102 -30.92 -14.74 22.79
N VAL A 103 -29.99 -15.65 23.09
CA VAL A 103 -30.19 -17.10 22.86
C VAL A 103 -29.91 -17.98 24.08
N GLY A 104 -29.60 -17.37 25.22
CA GLY A 104 -29.38 -18.09 26.48
C GLY A 104 -28.20 -19.04 26.45
N ASP A 105 -28.40 -20.28 26.94
CA ASP A 105 -27.34 -21.28 27.09
C ASP A 105 -26.70 -21.73 25.75
N ALA A 106 -27.40 -21.62 24.66
CA ALA A 106 -26.83 -21.89 23.34
C ALA A 106 -25.64 -20.94 23.05
N GLY A 107 -25.77 -19.64 23.42
CA GLY A 107 -24.68 -18.67 23.28
C GLY A 107 -23.44 -19.03 24.12
N LYS A 108 -23.64 -19.54 25.32
CA LYS A 108 -22.53 -19.98 26.20
C LYS A 108 -21.78 -21.18 25.64
N ARG A 109 -22.43 -22.06 24.88
CA ARG A 109 -21.81 -23.24 24.26
C ARG A 109 -20.90 -22.90 23.07
N LEU A 110 -21.04 -21.71 22.47
CA LEU A 110 -20.20 -21.27 21.36
C LEU A 110 -18.71 -21.26 21.71
N HIS A 111 -18.35 -20.98 22.96
CA HIS A 111 -16.94 -20.91 23.37
C HIS A 111 -16.27 -22.30 23.55
N THR A 112 -17.01 -23.39 23.38
CA THR A 112 -16.46 -24.77 23.55
C THR A 112 -15.33 -25.04 22.58
N GLY A 113 -14.19 -25.53 23.10
CA GLY A 113 -13.00 -25.90 22.29
C GLY A 113 -12.24 -24.71 21.72
N ARG A 114 -12.48 -23.50 22.16
CA ARG A 114 -11.89 -22.25 21.69
C ARG A 114 -11.30 -21.45 22.88
N SER A 115 -10.32 -20.58 22.58
CA SER A 115 -9.81 -19.56 23.48
C SER A 115 -9.94 -18.16 22.82
N ARG A 116 -9.86 -17.12 23.63
CA ARG A 116 -9.72 -15.75 23.12
C ARG A 116 -8.45 -15.62 22.24
N ASN A 117 -7.39 -16.37 22.53
CA ASN A 117 -6.11 -16.29 21.83
C ASN A 117 -6.21 -16.72 20.37
N ASP A 118 -6.78 -17.88 20.06
CA ASP A 118 -6.96 -18.34 18.68
C ASP A 118 -8.09 -17.60 17.95
N GLN A 119 -9.09 -17.13 18.69
CA GLN A 119 -10.16 -16.29 18.17
C GLN A 119 -9.61 -14.96 17.61
N VAL A 120 -8.90 -14.19 18.42
CA VAL A 120 -8.33 -12.89 17.99
C VAL A 120 -7.29 -13.06 16.89
N ALA A 121 -6.47 -14.12 16.94
CA ALA A 121 -5.50 -14.41 15.90
C ALA A 121 -6.18 -14.69 14.55
N THR A 122 -7.33 -15.38 14.56
CA THR A 122 -8.14 -15.64 13.35
C THR A 122 -8.72 -14.34 12.80
N ASP A 123 -9.28 -13.50 13.65
CA ASP A 123 -9.94 -12.26 13.25
C ASP A 123 -8.96 -11.28 12.63
N ILE A 124 -7.76 -11.14 13.20
CA ILE A 124 -6.71 -10.28 12.63
C ILE A 124 -6.26 -10.80 11.27
N ARG A 125 -6.11 -12.12 11.09
CA ARG A 125 -5.76 -12.70 9.79
C ARG A 125 -6.86 -12.49 8.75
N LEU A 126 -8.12 -12.65 9.10
CA LEU A 126 -9.26 -12.34 8.23
C LEU A 126 -9.27 -10.86 7.84
N TYR A 127 -9.05 -9.97 8.79
CA TYR A 127 -8.97 -8.54 8.57
C TYR A 127 -7.82 -8.16 7.63
N VAL A 128 -6.60 -8.64 7.90
CA VAL A 128 -5.41 -8.34 7.07
C VAL A 128 -5.58 -8.89 5.66
N ARG A 129 -6.15 -10.10 5.53
CA ARG A 129 -6.46 -10.69 4.23
C ARG A 129 -7.40 -9.80 3.41
N ALA A 130 -8.50 -9.33 4.01
CA ALA A 130 -9.43 -8.42 3.36
C ALA A 130 -8.76 -7.08 3.01
N ALA A 131 -7.94 -6.52 3.90
CA ALA A 131 -7.19 -5.30 3.65
C ALA A 131 -6.20 -5.45 2.47
N ILE A 132 -5.50 -6.58 2.38
CA ILE A 132 -4.60 -6.89 1.26
C ILE A 132 -5.39 -6.94 -0.06
N ASP A 133 -6.55 -7.61 -0.07
CA ASP A 133 -7.39 -7.73 -1.25
C ASP A 133 -7.86 -6.34 -1.74
N ASP A 134 -8.25 -5.45 -0.82
CA ASP A 134 -8.67 -4.09 -1.16
C ASP A 134 -7.50 -3.22 -1.60
N ILE A 135 -6.36 -3.26 -0.92
CA ILE A 135 -5.16 -2.50 -1.29
C ILE A 135 -4.64 -2.95 -2.67
N THR A 136 -4.67 -4.25 -2.98
CA THR A 136 -4.28 -4.77 -4.30
C THR A 136 -5.15 -4.19 -5.40
N LYS A 137 -6.48 -4.14 -5.20
CA LYS A 137 -7.42 -3.48 -6.15
C LYS A 137 -7.11 -1.99 -6.32
N LEU A 138 -6.80 -1.30 -5.23
CA LEU A 138 -6.45 0.13 -5.27
C LEU A 138 -5.13 0.38 -5.99
N LEU A 139 -4.13 -0.49 -5.81
CA LEU A 139 -2.87 -0.45 -6.57
C LEU A 139 -3.12 -0.65 -8.07
N HIS A 140 -3.99 -1.59 -8.45
CA HIS A 140 -4.39 -1.77 -9.85
C HIS A 140 -5.11 -0.53 -10.39
N GLY A 141 -6.00 0.08 -9.60
CA GLY A 141 -6.66 1.34 -9.97
C GLY A 141 -5.68 2.50 -10.18
N LEU A 142 -4.71 2.67 -9.28
CA LEU A 142 -3.67 3.70 -9.41
C LEU A 142 -2.79 3.43 -10.63
N ARG A 143 -2.36 2.18 -10.86
CA ARG A 143 -1.60 1.79 -12.06
C ARG A 143 -2.38 2.13 -13.33
N GLY A 144 -3.67 1.83 -13.37
CA GLY A 144 -4.55 2.18 -14.49
C GLY A 144 -4.60 3.67 -14.75
N ALA A 145 -4.80 4.49 -13.72
CA ALA A 145 -4.83 5.95 -13.84
C ALA A 145 -3.50 6.54 -14.34
N LEU A 146 -2.37 5.99 -13.88
CA LEU A 146 -1.04 6.39 -14.35
C LEU A 146 -0.77 5.94 -15.79
N VAL A 147 -1.27 4.78 -16.20
CA VAL A 147 -1.22 4.31 -17.59
C VAL A 147 -2.02 5.23 -18.51
N ASP A 148 -3.22 5.66 -18.09
CA ASP A 148 -4.02 6.61 -18.87
C ASP A 148 -3.31 7.97 -19.03
N LEU A 149 -2.64 8.42 -17.98
CA LEU A 149 -1.81 9.63 -18.03
C LEU A 149 -0.59 9.45 -18.95
N ALA A 150 0.10 8.31 -18.85
CA ALA A 150 1.24 7.96 -19.69
C ALA A 150 0.86 7.88 -21.17
N GLU A 151 -0.30 7.33 -21.51
CA GLU A 151 -0.77 7.20 -22.88
C GLU A 151 -1.02 8.54 -23.55
N ARG A 152 -1.68 9.49 -22.83
CA ARG A 152 -1.90 10.86 -23.33
C ARG A 152 -0.59 11.62 -23.59
N HIS A 153 0.49 11.22 -22.94
CA HIS A 153 1.78 11.90 -22.96
C HIS A 153 2.93 11.00 -23.39
N ALA A 154 2.65 9.98 -24.22
CA ALA A 154 3.65 9.04 -24.70
C ALA A 154 4.73 9.72 -25.56
N ASP A 155 4.41 10.84 -26.20
CA ASP A 155 5.31 11.61 -27.05
C ASP A 155 5.75 12.95 -26.40
N THR A 156 5.23 13.29 -25.22
CA THR A 156 5.57 14.56 -24.56
C THR A 156 6.98 14.52 -24.00
N ILE A 157 7.90 15.24 -24.63
CA ILE A 157 9.31 15.28 -24.24
C ILE A 157 9.49 16.08 -22.96
N MET A 158 10.26 15.54 -22.03
CA MET A 158 10.72 16.20 -20.82
C MET A 158 12.20 15.90 -20.56
N PRO A 159 12.90 16.72 -19.77
CA PRO A 159 14.25 16.41 -19.34
C PRO A 159 14.24 15.23 -18.37
N GLY A 160 15.08 14.23 -18.61
CA GLY A 160 15.43 13.23 -17.61
C GLY A 160 16.55 13.77 -16.73
N PHE A 161 16.48 13.50 -15.44
CA PHE A 161 17.43 14.03 -14.46
C PHE A 161 18.25 12.94 -13.79
N THR A 162 19.53 13.21 -13.60
CA THR A 162 20.39 12.54 -12.62
C THR A 162 21.04 13.61 -11.75
N HIS A 163 21.16 13.39 -10.44
CA HIS A 163 21.71 14.37 -9.51
C HIS A 163 21.00 15.75 -9.56
N MET A 164 19.73 15.76 -9.94
CA MET A 164 18.93 16.98 -10.20
C MET A 164 19.48 17.86 -11.34
N GLN A 165 20.38 17.32 -12.17
CA GLN A 165 20.87 17.96 -13.39
C GLN A 165 20.20 17.32 -14.62
N VAL A 166 19.94 18.13 -15.66
CA VAL A 166 19.46 17.63 -16.94
C VAL A 166 20.48 16.65 -17.51
N ALA A 167 20.03 15.44 -17.84
CA ALA A 167 20.87 14.37 -18.34
C ALA A 167 20.56 14.03 -19.81
N GLN A 168 19.41 13.40 -20.04
CA GLN A 168 18.97 12.97 -21.36
C GLN A 168 17.48 13.23 -21.54
N PRO A 169 16.98 13.49 -22.74
CA PRO A 169 15.55 13.65 -22.96
C PRO A 169 14.84 12.29 -22.81
N ILE A 170 13.68 12.32 -22.18
CA ILE A 170 12.76 11.20 -22.02
C ILE A 170 11.36 11.66 -22.42
N THR A 171 10.36 10.78 -22.38
CA THR A 171 8.97 11.22 -22.43
C THR A 171 8.32 11.22 -21.04
N PHE A 172 7.34 12.09 -20.84
CA PHE A 172 6.55 12.10 -19.61
C PHE A 172 5.81 10.75 -19.41
N GLY A 173 5.32 10.16 -20.51
CA GLY A 173 4.71 8.84 -20.46
C GLY A 173 5.69 7.76 -19.97
N HIS A 174 6.94 7.78 -20.43
CA HIS A 174 7.99 6.88 -19.95
C HIS A 174 8.23 7.05 -18.44
N HIS A 175 8.30 8.29 -17.98
CA HIS A 175 8.48 8.60 -16.54
C HIS A 175 7.33 8.06 -15.69
N MET A 176 6.08 8.26 -16.11
CA MET A 176 4.91 7.72 -15.39
C MET A 176 4.90 6.20 -15.34
N LEU A 177 5.35 5.53 -16.39
CA LEU A 177 5.48 4.08 -16.42
C LEU A 177 6.49 3.54 -15.40
N ALA A 178 7.51 4.31 -15.01
CA ALA A 178 8.40 3.91 -13.92
C ALA A 178 7.65 3.73 -12.60
N TYR A 179 6.68 4.60 -12.28
CA TYR A 179 5.80 4.43 -11.12
C TYR A 179 4.83 3.26 -11.28
N VAL A 180 4.32 3.04 -12.49
CA VAL A 180 3.48 1.86 -12.81
C VAL A 180 4.22 0.55 -12.49
N GLU A 181 5.51 0.46 -12.83
CA GLU A 181 6.36 -0.70 -12.51
C GLU A 181 6.60 -0.83 -11.00
N MET A 182 6.80 0.29 -10.28
CA MET A 182 6.95 0.28 -8.82
C MET A 182 5.69 -0.27 -8.13
N PHE A 183 4.52 0.26 -8.45
CA PHE A 183 3.25 -0.18 -7.89
C PHE A 183 2.85 -1.59 -8.36
N GLY A 184 3.34 -2.06 -9.51
CA GLY A 184 3.22 -3.45 -9.93
C GLY A 184 3.92 -4.40 -8.97
N ARG A 185 5.19 -4.12 -8.63
CA ARG A 185 5.94 -4.89 -7.63
C ARG A 185 5.32 -4.81 -6.23
N ASP A 186 4.64 -3.72 -5.90
CA ASP A 186 3.93 -3.59 -4.62
C ASP A 186 2.69 -4.48 -4.57
N ALA A 187 1.94 -4.58 -5.68
CA ALA A 187 0.81 -5.51 -5.78
C ALA A 187 1.27 -6.97 -5.64
N GLU A 188 2.38 -7.34 -6.25
CA GLU A 188 2.99 -8.68 -6.10
C GLU A 188 3.39 -8.97 -4.65
N ARG A 189 4.00 -8.00 -3.94
CA ARG A 189 4.35 -8.14 -2.51
C ARG A 189 3.11 -8.34 -1.64
N MET A 190 2.04 -7.63 -1.91
CA MET A 190 0.76 -7.82 -1.21
C MET A 190 0.19 -9.22 -1.44
N GLN A 191 0.25 -9.73 -2.67
CA GLN A 191 -0.17 -11.10 -2.99
C GLN A 191 0.72 -12.15 -2.31
N ASP A 192 2.02 -11.92 -2.23
CA ASP A 192 2.94 -12.80 -1.50
C ASP A 192 2.63 -12.83 0.00
N ALA A 193 2.38 -11.68 0.62
CA ALA A 193 1.96 -11.57 2.01
C ALA A 193 0.60 -12.28 2.23
N ARG A 194 -0.33 -12.15 1.29
CA ARG A 194 -1.64 -12.80 1.33
C ARG A 194 -1.56 -14.32 1.48
N ARG A 195 -0.65 -14.98 0.78
CA ARG A 195 -0.45 -16.43 0.90
C ARG A 195 -0.04 -16.85 2.30
N ARG A 196 0.78 -16.05 2.99
CA ARG A 196 1.24 -16.36 4.36
C ARG A 196 0.22 -16.01 5.43
N VAL A 197 -0.56 -14.95 5.24
CA VAL A 197 -1.66 -14.62 6.16
C VAL A 197 -2.81 -15.62 6.06
N ASN A 198 -2.98 -16.29 4.91
CA ASN A 198 -4.14 -17.16 4.63
C ASN A 198 -4.00 -18.58 5.24
N ARG A 199 -3.65 -18.64 6.54
CA ARG A 199 -3.59 -19.88 7.34
C ARG A 199 -4.41 -19.73 8.61
N LEU A 200 -5.27 -20.72 8.90
CA LEU A 200 -6.22 -20.69 10.01
C LEU A 200 -5.54 -21.01 11.35
N PRO A 201 -5.57 -20.11 12.34
CA PRO A 201 -5.14 -20.42 13.71
C PRO A 201 -6.25 -21.04 14.55
N LEU A 202 -7.55 -20.85 14.25
CA LEU A 202 -8.66 -21.32 15.07
C LEU A 202 -8.61 -22.84 15.28
N GLY A 203 -8.84 -23.24 16.53
CA GLY A 203 -8.65 -24.61 17.02
C GLY A 203 -7.31 -24.85 17.71
N ALA A 204 -6.39 -23.86 17.69
CA ALA A 204 -5.20 -23.85 18.54
C ALA A 204 -5.52 -23.65 20.03
N ALA A 205 -6.72 -23.20 20.34
CA ALA A 205 -7.18 -22.81 21.65
C ALA A 205 -6.23 -21.79 22.33
N ALA A 206 -5.91 -21.95 23.61
CA ALA A 206 -5.01 -21.02 24.30
C ALA A 206 -3.57 -21.09 23.77
N LEU A 207 -3.05 -22.32 23.50
CA LEU A 207 -1.71 -22.60 23.01
C LEU A 207 -1.45 -24.08 22.71
N ALA A 208 -2.24 -25.00 23.28
CA ALA A 208 -1.96 -26.45 23.27
C ALA A 208 -3.00 -27.27 22.49
N GLY A 209 -3.91 -26.63 21.79
CA GLY A 209 -5.07 -27.27 21.17
C GLY A 209 -6.18 -27.57 22.19
N THR A 210 -7.09 -28.45 21.83
CA THR A 210 -8.26 -28.83 22.66
C THR A 210 -8.43 -30.32 22.70
N THR A 211 -9.10 -30.82 23.74
CA THR A 211 -9.46 -32.26 23.88
C THR A 211 -10.72 -32.64 23.09
N PHE A 212 -11.46 -31.68 22.54
CA PHE A 212 -12.60 -31.93 21.71
C PHE A 212 -12.20 -32.39 20.29
N PRO A 213 -12.97 -33.28 19.65
CA PRO A 213 -12.70 -33.79 18.29
C PRO A 213 -13.10 -32.75 17.23
N ILE A 214 -12.42 -31.61 17.22
CA ILE A 214 -12.70 -30.51 16.27
C ILE A 214 -12.15 -30.82 14.86
N ASP A 215 -12.80 -30.29 13.83
CA ASP A 215 -12.40 -30.34 12.42
C ASP A 215 -11.93 -28.94 11.95
N ARG A 216 -10.63 -28.69 12.09
CA ARG A 216 -10.01 -27.41 11.72
C ARG A 216 -10.03 -27.17 10.21
N GLU A 217 -9.88 -28.22 9.42
CA GLU A 217 -9.90 -28.15 7.95
C GLU A 217 -11.28 -27.73 7.44
N ARG A 218 -12.37 -28.16 8.08
CA ARG A 218 -13.71 -27.68 7.78
C ARG A 218 -13.81 -26.17 8.01
N VAL A 219 -13.36 -25.68 9.16
CA VAL A 219 -13.38 -24.27 9.49
C VAL A 219 -12.52 -23.47 8.50
N ALA A 220 -11.36 -23.99 8.12
CA ALA A 220 -10.50 -23.37 7.11
C ALA A 220 -11.22 -23.20 5.78
N ARG A 221 -11.88 -24.26 5.29
CA ARG A 221 -12.67 -24.21 4.04
C ARG A 221 -13.84 -23.22 4.13
N THR A 222 -14.57 -23.22 5.24
CA THR A 222 -15.71 -22.31 5.44
C THR A 222 -15.28 -20.84 5.43
N LEU A 223 -14.11 -20.52 6.01
CA LEU A 223 -13.57 -19.17 6.07
C LEU A 223 -12.67 -18.81 4.88
N GLY A 224 -12.44 -19.73 3.93
CA GLY A 224 -11.61 -19.49 2.75
C GLY A 224 -10.12 -19.39 3.06
N PHE A 225 -9.63 -20.04 4.12
CA PHE A 225 -8.21 -20.24 4.35
C PHE A 225 -7.67 -21.40 3.50
N ASP A 226 -6.43 -21.27 3.04
CA ASP A 226 -5.78 -22.28 2.18
C ASP A 226 -5.36 -23.52 3.00
N ASP A 227 -5.06 -23.32 4.28
CA ASP A 227 -4.54 -24.37 5.17
C ASP A 227 -4.75 -23.96 6.64
N VAL A 228 -4.45 -24.87 7.56
CA VAL A 228 -4.40 -24.61 9.01
C VAL A 228 -2.99 -24.30 9.48
N CYS A 229 -2.84 -23.57 10.58
CA CYS A 229 -1.55 -23.45 11.28
C CYS A 229 -1.18 -24.79 11.92
N HIS A 230 0.01 -25.33 11.64
CA HIS A 230 0.40 -26.70 12.00
C HIS A 230 0.95 -26.85 13.42
N ASN A 231 1.21 -25.72 14.12
CA ASN A 231 1.63 -25.74 15.51
C ASN A 231 0.73 -24.79 16.30
N SER A 232 0.08 -25.30 17.34
CA SER A 232 -0.91 -24.53 18.12
C SER A 232 -0.28 -23.41 18.95
N LEU A 233 0.96 -23.56 19.39
CA LEU A 233 1.67 -22.55 20.14
C LEU A 233 2.09 -21.38 19.25
N ASP A 234 2.61 -21.67 18.07
CA ASP A 234 2.95 -20.69 17.05
C ASP A 234 1.69 -19.95 16.52
N ALA A 235 0.61 -20.69 16.29
CA ALA A 235 -0.65 -20.16 15.74
C ALA A 235 -1.23 -18.98 16.53
N VAL A 236 -1.06 -18.95 17.85
CA VAL A 236 -1.55 -17.87 18.73
C VAL A 236 -0.47 -16.82 19.03
N SER A 237 0.80 -17.15 18.78
CA SER A 237 1.96 -16.26 19.00
C SER A 237 2.31 -15.41 17.78
N ASP A 238 2.18 -15.98 16.59
CA ASP A 238 2.60 -15.38 15.33
C ASP A 238 1.94 -14.03 15.04
N ARG A 239 2.78 -13.05 14.69
CA ARG A 239 2.40 -11.74 14.13
C ARG A 239 3.27 -11.37 12.92
N ASP A 240 4.03 -12.33 12.37
CA ASP A 240 4.87 -12.11 11.18
C ASP A 240 4.04 -11.60 10.01
N PHE A 241 2.82 -12.13 9.84
CA PHE A 241 1.90 -11.70 8.78
C PHE A 241 1.50 -10.22 8.88
N ALA A 242 1.37 -9.68 10.11
CA ALA A 242 1.07 -8.27 10.34
C ALA A 242 2.30 -7.39 10.09
N ILE A 243 3.48 -7.84 10.51
CA ILE A 243 4.77 -7.18 10.25
C ILE A 243 5.04 -7.15 8.75
N GLU A 244 4.85 -8.27 8.05
CA GLU A 244 5.04 -8.38 6.61
C GLU A 244 4.09 -7.45 5.83
N PHE A 245 2.82 -7.39 6.24
CA PHE A 245 1.86 -6.45 5.69
C PHE A 245 2.32 -4.99 5.88
N CYS A 246 2.75 -4.62 7.08
CA CYS A 246 3.27 -3.28 7.35
C CYS A 246 4.56 -2.98 6.58
N ALA A 247 5.43 -3.98 6.38
CA ALA A 247 6.65 -3.83 5.57
C ALA A 247 6.32 -3.59 4.09
N ALA A 248 5.39 -4.34 3.51
CA ALA A 248 4.89 -4.11 2.16
C ALA A 248 4.23 -2.73 2.04
N SER A 249 3.42 -2.34 3.02
CA SER A 249 2.78 -1.02 3.11
C SER A 249 3.81 0.12 3.19
N ALA A 250 4.90 -0.07 3.91
CA ALA A 250 6.00 0.89 3.99
C ALA A 250 6.68 1.11 2.63
N LEU A 251 6.83 0.05 1.81
CA LEU A 251 7.34 0.18 0.44
C LEU A 251 6.37 0.92 -0.48
N ILE A 252 5.06 0.64 -0.39
CA ILE A 252 4.03 1.40 -1.12
C ILE A 252 4.16 2.89 -0.80
N MET A 253 4.17 3.23 0.48
CA MET A 253 4.25 4.63 0.92
C MET A 253 5.58 5.29 0.53
N MET A 254 6.68 4.55 0.47
CA MET A 254 7.97 5.05 -0.04
C MET A 254 7.87 5.41 -1.53
N HIS A 255 7.23 4.58 -2.34
CA HIS A 255 7.00 4.88 -3.76
C HIS A 255 6.08 6.08 -3.94
N VAL A 256 5.00 6.17 -3.15
CA VAL A 256 4.12 7.34 -3.12
C VAL A 256 4.88 8.60 -2.70
N SER A 257 5.74 8.51 -1.71
CA SER A 257 6.57 9.65 -1.24
C SER A 257 7.51 10.15 -2.34
N ARG A 258 8.15 9.25 -3.09
CA ARG A 258 9.01 9.61 -4.23
C ARG A 258 8.21 10.32 -5.33
N MET A 259 7.06 9.77 -5.70
CA MET A 259 6.16 10.41 -6.66
C MET A 259 5.69 11.79 -6.17
N SER A 260 5.36 11.90 -4.88
CA SER A 260 4.95 13.16 -4.25
C SER A 260 6.03 14.23 -4.37
N GLU A 261 7.29 13.87 -4.09
CA GLU A 261 8.41 14.80 -4.20
C GLU A 261 8.53 15.38 -5.61
N GLU A 262 8.47 14.54 -6.64
CA GLU A 262 8.54 14.99 -8.02
C GLU A 262 7.33 15.85 -8.42
N LEU A 263 6.11 15.48 -8.03
CA LEU A 263 4.92 16.28 -8.30
C LEU A 263 5.00 17.68 -7.66
N ILE A 264 5.53 17.77 -6.43
CA ILE A 264 5.74 19.05 -5.71
C ILE A 264 6.76 19.91 -6.46
N ILE A 265 7.89 19.32 -6.86
CA ILE A 265 8.94 20.02 -7.63
C ILE A 265 8.37 20.50 -8.97
N TRP A 266 7.67 19.64 -9.69
CA TRP A 266 7.14 19.96 -11.04
C TRP A 266 6.01 20.99 -11.01
N MET A 267 5.23 21.03 -9.94
CA MET A 267 4.17 22.03 -9.76
C MET A 267 4.74 23.40 -9.35
N SER A 268 5.93 23.44 -8.76
CA SER A 268 6.55 24.71 -8.37
C SER A 268 6.64 25.66 -9.57
N PRO A 269 6.27 26.96 -9.42
CA PRO A 269 6.36 27.95 -10.51
C PRO A 269 7.77 28.10 -11.11
N ARG A 270 8.81 27.67 -10.39
CA ARG A 270 10.20 27.71 -10.88
C ARG A 270 10.51 26.60 -11.87
N VAL A 271 9.76 25.50 -11.82
CA VAL A 271 9.87 24.36 -12.75
C VAL A 271 8.70 24.34 -13.73
N GLY A 272 7.48 24.37 -13.22
CA GLY A 272 6.28 24.62 -14.00
C GLY A 272 5.91 23.52 -15.01
N PHE A 273 6.29 22.26 -14.76
CA PHE A 273 6.06 21.15 -15.70
C PHE A 273 4.61 20.64 -15.68
N ILE A 274 3.93 20.77 -14.53
CA ILE A 274 2.55 20.32 -14.34
C ILE A 274 1.73 21.36 -13.57
N ASP A 275 0.44 21.17 -13.61
CA ASP A 275 -0.50 21.72 -12.63
C ASP A 275 -1.39 20.59 -12.09
N ILE A 276 -1.82 20.70 -10.84
CA ILE A 276 -2.74 19.74 -10.20
C ILE A 276 -4.08 20.45 -10.04
N ALA A 277 -5.18 19.75 -10.35
CA ALA A 277 -6.52 20.31 -10.27
C ALA A 277 -6.82 20.89 -8.87
N ASP A 278 -7.54 22.00 -8.83
CA ASP A 278 -7.81 22.80 -7.62
C ASP A 278 -8.40 21.96 -6.47
N ARG A 279 -9.22 20.97 -6.76
CA ARG A 279 -9.83 20.08 -5.77
C ARG A 279 -8.83 19.26 -4.95
N PHE A 280 -7.56 19.19 -5.36
CA PHE A 280 -6.46 18.51 -4.63
C PHE A 280 -5.46 19.49 -4.01
N CYS A 281 -5.76 20.78 -4.06
CA CYS A 281 -4.88 21.84 -3.61
C CYS A 281 -5.58 22.72 -2.58
N THR A 282 -4.81 23.47 -1.80
CA THR A 282 -5.37 24.56 -0.97
C THR A 282 -4.76 25.90 -1.34
N GLY A 283 -5.48 26.96 -0.98
CA GLY A 283 -4.99 28.31 -1.06
C GLY A 283 -4.27 28.77 0.22
N SER A 284 -3.95 30.04 0.28
CA SER A 284 -3.42 30.69 1.46
C SER A 284 -4.43 31.70 2.02
N SER A 285 -4.56 31.77 3.34
CA SER A 285 -5.43 32.74 4.01
C SER A 285 -4.96 34.18 3.87
N ILE A 286 -3.69 34.41 3.51
CA ILE A 286 -3.07 35.74 3.41
C ILE A 286 -2.52 36.04 2.00
N MET A 287 -2.22 34.99 1.20
CA MET A 287 -1.64 35.14 -0.13
C MET A 287 -2.63 34.63 -1.20
N PRO A 288 -3.45 35.49 -1.81
CA PRO A 288 -4.52 35.08 -2.70
C PRO A 288 -4.07 34.38 -4.00
N GLN A 289 -2.81 34.55 -4.39
CA GLN A 289 -2.20 33.92 -5.57
C GLN A 289 -1.64 32.52 -5.30
N LYS A 290 -1.56 32.08 -4.03
CA LYS A 290 -0.85 30.86 -3.64
C LYS A 290 -1.76 29.63 -3.81
N LYS A 291 -1.21 28.58 -4.44
CA LYS A 291 -1.81 27.26 -4.61
C LYS A 291 -0.81 26.23 -4.12
N ASN A 292 -1.21 25.44 -3.10
CA ASN A 292 -0.34 24.48 -2.43
C ASN A 292 -0.67 23.05 -2.88
N PRO A 293 0.33 22.18 -3.12
CA PRO A 293 0.13 20.79 -3.46
C PRO A 293 -0.05 19.91 -2.20
N ASP A 294 -1.14 20.17 -1.42
CA ASP A 294 -1.30 19.58 -0.09
C ASP A 294 -1.39 18.05 -0.11
N VAL A 295 -2.01 17.46 -1.13
CA VAL A 295 -2.15 16.00 -1.24
C VAL A 295 -0.78 15.32 -1.33
N PRO A 296 0.11 15.67 -2.27
CA PRO A 296 1.46 15.09 -2.30
C PRO A 296 2.27 15.41 -1.03
N GLU A 297 2.20 16.62 -0.49
CA GLU A 297 2.93 16.98 0.73
C GLU A 297 2.51 16.12 1.91
N LEU A 298 1.20 15.95 2.13
CA LEU A 298 0.68 15.16 3.22
C LEU A 298 0.99 13.67 3.05
N ALA A 299 0.92 13.14 1.83
CA ALA A 299 1.29 11.74 1.56
C ALA A 299 2.77 11.47 1.87
N ARG A 300 3.66 12.39 1.50
CA ARG A 300 5.08 12.36 1.88
C ARG A 300 5.25 12.34 3.41
N GLY A 301 4.49 13.14 4.14
CA GLY A 301 4.48 13.16 5.61
C GLY A 301 3.94 11.87 6.23
N LYS A 302 2.82 11.34 5.71
CA LYS A 302 2.20 10.09 6.19
C LYS A 302 3.08 8.85 6.01
N THR A 303 4.05 8.88 5.12
CA THR A 303 5.03 7.80 4.93
C THR A 303 5.79 7.50 6.22
N GLY A 304 6.23 8.52 6.95
CA GLY A 304 6.91 8.37 8.24
C GLY A 304 6.03 7.71 9.30
N ARG A 305 4.71 7.94 9.26
CA ARG A 305 3.73 7.30 10.15
C ARG A 305 3.69 5.79 9.94
N VAL A 306 3.59 5.33 8.69
CA VAL A 306 3.59 3.89 8.35
C VAL A 306 4.93 3.22 8.72
N TYR A 307 6.06 3.92 8.54
CA TYR A 307 7.37 3.43 9.01
C TYR A 307 7.40 3.25 10.53
N GLY A 308 6.81 4.20 11.27
CA GLY A 308 6.67 4.10 12.71
C GLY A 308 5.88 2.86 13.15
N HIS A 309 4.79 2.53 12.43
CA HIS A 309 3.97 1.34 12.71
C HIS A 309 4.73 0.04 12.47
N LEU A 310 5.47 -0.09 11.38
CA LEU A 310 6.36 -1.25 11.16
C LEU A 310 7.37 -1.40 12.28
N THR A 311 8.01 -0.31 12.68
CA THR A 311 8.98 -0.31 13.78
C THR A 311 8.33 -0.68 15.11
N ALA A 312 7.11 -0.21 15.38
CA ALA A 312 6.34 -0.55 16.57
C ALA A 312 6.07 -2.06 16.66
N LEU A 313 5.59 -2.69 15.56
CA LEU A 313 5.32 -4.13 15.53
C LEU A 313 6.58 -4.98 15.67
N LEU A 314 7.68 -4.62 15.02
CA LEU A 314 8.98 -5.27 15.20
C LEU A 314 9.46 -5.18 16.65
N THR A 315 9.28 -4.01 17.28
CA THR A 315 9.64 -3.76 18.67
C THR A 315 8.77 -4.55 19.61
N LEU A 316 7.47 -4.61 19.35
CA LEU A 316 6.49 -5.39 20.12
C LEU A 316 6.92 -6.87 20.20
N MET A 317 7.24 -7.48 19.08
CA MET A 317 7.49 -8.92 19.00
C MET A 317 8.88 -9.35 19.44
N LYS A 318 9.91 -8.48 19.38
CA LYS A 318 11.32 -8.84 19.58
C LYS A 318 11.68 -9.48 20.93
N GLY A 319 10.87 -9.29 21.96
CA GLY A 319 11.19 -9.71 23.32
C GLY A 319 10.09 -10.52 24.00
N GLN A 320 9.01 -10.86 23.29
CA GLN A 320 7.91 -11.64 23.86
C GLN A 320 8.26 -13.14 23.92
N PRO A 321 7.93 -13.85 25.01
CA PRO A 321 7.89 -15.31 24.99
C PRO A 321 6.74 -15.79 24.09
N LEU A 322 6.80 -17.08 23.71
CA LEU A 322 5.77 -17.69 22.87
C LEU A 322 4.38 -17.67 23.53
N ALA A 323 3.37 -18.03 22.78
CA ALA A 323 1.94 -17.94 23.06
C ALA A 323 1.44 -16.48 23.05
N TYR A 324 0.53 -16.12 23.91
CA TYR A 324 -0.10 -14.81 23.96
C TYR A 324 0.27 -14.08 25.25
N ASN A 325 0.71 -12.85 25.10
CA ASN A 325 0.89 -11.90 26.18
C ASN A 325 0.00 -10.68 25.92
N LYS A 326 -0.36 -9.95 26.98
CA LYS A 326 -1.22 -8.76 26.85
C LYS A 326 -0.63 -7.69 25.93
N ASP A 327 0.69 -7.68 25.77
CA ASP A 327 1.44 -6.87 24.78
C ASP A 327 0.83 -6.97 23.37
N ASN A 328 0.37 -8.14 22.95
CA ASN A 328 -0.24 -8.37 21.64
C ASN A 328 -1.52 -7.54 21.38
N GLN A 329 -2.07 -6.87 22.39
CA GLN A 329 -3.13 -5.90 22.19
C GLN A 329 -2.66 -4.69 21.38
N GLU A 330 -1.38 -4.33 21.53
CA GLU A 330 -0.72 -3.21 20.84
C GLU A 330 -0.41 -3.49 19.35
N ASP A 331 -0.71 -4.67 18.83
CA ASP A 331 -0.57 -4.99 17.41
C ASP A 331 -1.64 -4.31 16.54
N LYS A 332 -2.82 -3.97 17.11
CA LYS A 332 -4.01 -3.58 16.37
C LYS A 332 -4.00 -2.14 15.92
N GLU A 333 -3.73 -1.19 16.79
CA GLU A 333 -3.80 0.24 16.44
C GLU A 333 -2.80 0.60 15.32
N PRO A 334 -1.51 0.18 15.39
CA PRO A 334 -0.57 0.41 14.28
C PRO A 334 -1.01 -0.26 12.98
N LEU A 335 -1.58 -1.46 13.06
CA LEU A 335 -2.06 -2.21 11.90
C LEU A 335 -3.26 -1.52 11.26
N PHE A 336 -4.27 -1.15 12.05
CA PHE A 336 -5.48 -0.50 11.57
C PHE A 336 -5.20 0.87 10.95
N ASP A 337 -4.35 1.66 11.58
CA ASP A 337 -3.96 2.96 11.08
C ASP A 337 -3.10 2.86 9.80
N THR A 338 -2.27 1.82 9.68
CA THR A 338 -1.55 1.52 8.43
C THR A 338 -2.53 1.24 7.29
N VAL A 339 -3.55 0.40 7.52
CA VAL A 339 -4.57 0.09 6.51
C VAL A 339 -5.28 1.38 6.07
N ASP A 340 -5.80 2.17 7.01
CA ASP A 340 -6.52 3.41 6.72
C ASP A 340 -5.64 4.39 5.93
N THR A 341 -4.40 4.56 6.37
CA THR A 341 -3.44 5.48 5.73
C THR A 341 -3.13 5.07 4.28
N VAL A 342 -2.87 3.79 4.04
CA VAL A 342 -2.54 3.28 2.69
C VAL A 342 -3.77 3.34 1.77
N VAL A 343 -4.93 2.89 2.25
CA VAL A 343 -6.18 2.90 1.47
C VAL A 343 -6.55 4.30 1.02
N ASP A 344 -6.57 5.27 1.94
CA ASP A 344 -6.91 6.66 1.61
C ASP A 344 -5.88 7.29 0.68
N THR A 345 -4.59 7.00 0.89
CA THR A 345 -3.52 7.51 0.02
C THR A 345 -3.64 6.97 -1.40
N LEU A 346 -3.85 5.67 -1.58
CA LEU A 346 -3.99 5.08 -2.92
C LEU A 346 -5.24 5.60 -3.64
N ARG A 347 -6.36 5.75 -2.95
CA ARG A 347 -7.60 6.31 -3.51
C ARG A 347 -7.40 7.73 -4.03
N ILE A 348 -6.83 8.61 -3.19
CA ILE A 348 -6.66 10.01 -3.58
C ILE A 348 -5.63 10.17 -4.70
N PHE A 349 -4.57 9.35 -4.74
CA PHE A 349 -3.57 9.39 -5.80
C PHE A 349 -4.12 8.89 -7.13
N ALA A 350 -4.97 7.86 -7.13
CA ALA A 350 -5.65 7.40 -8.35
C ALA A 350 -6.57 8.48 -8.94
N ASP A 351 -7.35 9.20 -8.10
CA ASP A 351 -8.19 10.31 -8.54
C ASP A 351 -7.33 11.52 -8.98
N MET A 352 -6.30 11.85 -8.23
CA MET A 352 -5.41 12.98 -8.53
C MET A 352 -4.66 12.81 -9.85
N ALA A 353 -4.26 11.58 -10.21
CA ALA A 353 -3.59 11.31 -11.50
C ALA A 353 -4.42 11.77 -12.70
N GLY A 354 -5.75 11.62 -12.64
CA GLY A 354 -6.68 12.16 -13.64
C GLY A 354 -6.78 13.69 -13.67
N GLY A 355 -6.38 14.35 -12.58
CA GLY A 355 -6.40 15.81 -12.42
C GLY A 355 -5.06 16.50 -12.68
N ILE A 356 -4.04 15.80 -13.15
CA ILE A 356 -2.75 16.37 -13.53
C ILE A 356 -2.83 16.93 -14.95
N THR A 357 -2.52 18.22 -15.09
CA THR A 357 -2.35 18.90 -16.38
C THR A 357 -0.85 19.04 -16.66
N VAL A 358 -0.39 18.46 -17.74
CA VAL A 358 1.02 18.52 -18.19
C VAL A 358 1.22 19.78 -19.04
N LYS A 359 2.39 20.41 -18.91
CA LYS A 359 2.78 21.61 -19.67
C LYS A 359 3.96 21.27 -20.61
N PRO A 360 3.69 20.73 -21.82
CA PRO A 360 4.71 20.21 -22.72
C PRO A 360 5.77 21.24 -23.09
N GLU A 361 5.36 22.50 -23.32
CA GLU A 361 6.29 23.55 -23.72
C GLU A 361 7.32 23.89 -22.64
N ALA A 362 6.91 23.90 -21.36
CA ALA A 362 7.82 24.10 -20.23
C ALA A 362 8.82 22.96 -20.11
N MET A 363 8.37 21.70 -20.26
CA MET A 363 9.22 20.53 -20.25
C MET A 363 10.21 20.55 -21.42
N ARG A 364 9.74 20.84 -22.63
CA ARG A 364 10.58 20.93 -23.81
C ARG A 364 11.66 21.99 -23.68
N SER A 365 11.27 23.20 -23.24
CA SER A 365 12.20 24.29 -23.01
C SER A 365 13.30 23.92 -22.00
N ALA A 366 12.92 23.23 -20.92
CA ALA A 366 13.88 22.74 -19.93
C ALA A 366 14.81 21.64 -20.47
N ALA A 367 14.31 20.77 -21.37
CA ALA A 367 15.14 19.74 -22.01
C ALA A 367 16.20 20.32 -22.98
N LEU A 368 15.98 21.51 -23.53
CA LEU A 368 16.94 22.22 -24.36
C LEU A 368 18.03 22.93 -23.53
N GLN A 369 17.82 23.09 -22.22
CA GLN A 369 18.75 23.78 -21.32
C GLN A 369 19.67 22.77 -20.63
N GLY A 370 20.74 22.35 -21.24
CA GLY A 370 21.68 21.44 -20.57
C GLY A 370 22.27 20.38 -21.48
N TYR A 371 22.23 20.66 -22.77
CA TYR A 371 22.91 19.84 -23.77
C TYR A 371 22.45 18.35 -23.71
N ALA A 372 21.15 18.13 -23.56
CA ALA A 372 20.57 16.81 -23.32
C ALA A 372 20.89 15.78 -24.43
N THR A 373 21.27 16.26 -25.64
CA THR A 373 21.65 15.45 -26.81
C THR A 373 23.17 15.22 -26.93
N ALA A 374 23.99 15.69 -25.97
CA ALA A 374 25.45 15.54 -26.04
C ALA A 374 25.88 14.06 -26.10
N THR A 375 25.23 13.18 -25.36
CA THR A 375 25.50 11.73 -25.44
C THR A 375 25.18 11.17 -26.81
N ASP A 376 24.11 11.66 -27.45
CA ASP A 376 23.71 11.23 -28.80
C ASP A 376 24.74 11.61 -29.85
N LEU A 377 25.36 12.79 -29.70
CA LEU A 377 26.48 13.23 -30.57
C LEU A 377 27.72 12.33 -30.37
N ALA A 378 28.03 11.94 -29.13
CA ALA A 378 29.13 11.02 -28.86
C ALA A 378 28.86 9.64 -29.50
N ASP A 379 27.66 9.10 -29.30
CA ASP A 379 27.23 7.82 -29.90
C ASP A 379 27.25 7.88 -31.43
N TYR A 380 26.84 9.02 -32.03
CA TYR A 380 26.92 9.25 -33.46
C TYR A 380 28.37 9.15 -33.98
N LEU A 381 29.31 9.80 -33.28
CA LEU A 381 30.73 9.73 -33.64
C LEU A 381 31.29 8.32 -33.49
N VAL A 382 30.90 7.59 -32.48
CA VAL A 382 31.27 6.18 -32.28
C VAL A 382 30.76 5.30 -33.46
N LYS A 383 29.50 5.51 -33.87
CA LYS A 383 28.93 4.81 -35.04
C LYS A 383 29.66 5.17 -36.36
N LYS A 384 30.29 6.32 -36.43
CA LYS A 384 31.16 6.76 -37.54
C LYS A 384 32.60 6.22 -37.42
N GLY A 385 32.92 5.44 -36.37
CA GLY A 385 34.20 4.75 -36.20
C GLY A 385 35.18 5.43 -35.23
N LEU A 386 34.80 6.52 -34.57
CA LEU A 386 35.64 7.16 -33.56
C LEU A 386 35.61 6.34 -32.25
N PRO A 387 36.75 6.09 -31.60
CA PRO A 387 36.74 5.48 -30.27
C PRO A 387 35.93 6.30 -29.27
N PHE A 388 35.21 5.62 -28.35
CA PHE A 388 34.31 6.31 -27.43
C PHE A 388 34.96 7.42 -26.60
N ARG A 389 36.20 7.24 -26.13
CA ARG A 389 36.91 8.28 -25.36
C ARG A 389 37.20 9.52 -26.21
N ASP A 390 37.59 9.34 -27.44
CA ASP A 390 37.88 10.44 -28.37
C ASP A 390 36.55 11.15 -28.75
N ALA A 391 35.48 10.38 -28.96
CA ALA A 391 34.15 10.93 -29.20
C ALA A 391 33.66 11.78 -27.99
N HIS A 392 33.84 11.28 -26.79
CA HIS A 392 33.47 11.99 -25.56
C HIS A 392 34.27 13.29 -25.41
N GLU A 393 35.57 13.28 -25.67
CA GLU A 393 36.44 14.48 -25.62
C GLU A 393 36.02 15.51 -26.67
N ALA A 394 35.76 15.08 -27.91
CA ALA A 394 35.28 15.96 -28.99
C ALA A 394 33.96 16.65 -28.61
N VAL A 395 33.02 15.87 -28.04
CA VAL A 395 31.71 16.42 -27.57
C VAL A 395 31.88 17.34 -26.38
N ALA A 396 32.78 17.05 -25.45
CA ALA A 396 33.07 17.95 -24.33
C ALA A 396 33.59 19.31 -24.80
N HIS A 397 34.42 19.32 -25.84
CA HIS A 397 34.85 20.58 -26.46
C HIS A 397 33.72 21.29 -27.22
N ALA A 398 32.83 20.58 -27.87
CA ALA A 398 31.65 21.17 -28.51
C ALA A 398 30.70 21.82 -27.47
N VAL A 399 30.43 21.12 -26.37
CA VAL A 399 29.61 21.68 -25.25
C VAL A 399 30.23 22.92 -24.69
N ARG A 400 31.54 22.94 -24.43
CA ARG A 400 32.25 24.13 -23.94
C ARG A 400 32.15 25.32 -24.93
N ALA A 401 32.24 25.04 -26.23
CA ALA A 401 32.04 26.09 -27.23
C ALA A 401 30.61 26.60 -27.27
N CYS A 402 29.63 25.74 -27.03
CA CYS A 402 28.23 26.15 -26.87
C CYS A 402 28.01 27.05 -25.64
N ASP A 403 28.69 26.78 -24.51
CA ASP A 403 28.65 27.65 -23.32
C ASP A 403 29.18 29.05 -23.67
N ASP A 404 30.30 29.14 -24.40
CA ASP A 404 30.89 30.41 -24.81
C ASP A 404 30.01 31.18 -25.80
N LEU A 405 29.35 30.44 -26.73
CA LEU A 405 28.47 31.01 -27.75
C LEU A 405 27.03 31.25 -27.23
N ARG A 406 26.67 30.71 -26.07
CA ARG A 406 25.30 30.70 -25.49
C ARG A 406 24.26 30.11 -26.44
N CYS A 407 24.55 28.96 -27.04
CA CYS A 407 23.67 28.25 -27.94
C CYS A 407 23.59 26.76 -27.53
N ASP A 408 22.57 26.05 -28.05
CA ASP A 408 22.48 24.58 -27.94
C ASP A 408 23.34 23.91 -29.05
N LEU A 409 23.70 22.63 -28.85
CA LEU A 409 24.41 21.84 -29.86
C LEU A 409 23.67 21.79 -31.20
N SER A 410 22.34 21.76 -31.20
CA SER A 410 21.48 21.77 -32.37
C SER A 410 21.48 23.10 -33.15
N GLU A 411 21.92 24.19 -32.53
CA GLU A 411 21.98 25.53 -33.09
C GLU A 411 23.34 25.82 -33.76
N MET A 412 24.36 24.94 -33.58
CA MET A 412 25.64 25.09 -34.22
C MET A 412 25.54 24.79 -35.73
N SER A 413 26.27 25.54 -36.51
CA SER A 413 26.41 25.20 -37.96
C SER A 413 27.22 23.92 -38.17
N LEU A 414 27.02 23.27 -39.33
CA LEU A 414 27.80 22.07 -39.69
C LEU A 414 29.32 22.34 -39.67
N GLU A 415 29.75 23.55 -40.12
CA GLU A 415 31.15 23.95 -40.12
C GLU A 415 31.71 24.03 -38.70
N GLN A 416 30.95 24.61 -37.76
CA GLN A 416 31.32 24.68 -36.34
C GLN A 416 31.42 23.28 -35.71
N LEU A 417 30.45 22.39 -36.00
CA LEU A 417 30.47 21.02 -35.50
C LEU A 417 31.65 20.23 -36.08
N ARG A 418 31.96 20.39 -37.37
CA ARG A 418 33.11 19.75 -38.01
C ARG A 418 34.48 20.16 -37.45
N ALA A 419 34.56 21.32 -36.80
CA ALA A 419 35.78 21.73 -36.11
C ALA A 419 36.15 20.78 -34.96
N PHE A 420 35.20 20.06 -34.38
CA PHE A 420 35.43 19.09 -33.31
C PHE A 420 35.68 17.67 -33.82
N SER A 421 35.12 17.31 -34.99
CA SER A 421 35.42 16.05 -35.67
C SER A 421 35.07 16.13 -37.20
N PRO A 422 36.01 15.79 -38.09
CA PRO A 422 35.73 15.79 -39.51
C PRO A 422 34.74 14.67 -39.96
N LEU A 423 34.43 13.72 -39.07
CA LEU A 423 33.46 12.67 -39.30
C LEU A 423 32.01 13.17 -39.26
N ILE A 424 31.78 14.42 -38.80
CA ILE A 424 30.42 14.98 -38.69
C ILE A 424 29.90 15.35 -40.08
N GLY A 425 28.79 14.73 -40.48
CA GLY A 425 28.06 15.01 -41.72
C GLY A 425 26.73 15.72 -41.45
N ASP A 426 25.99 16.05 -42.51
CA ASP A 426 24.69 16.73 -42.43
C ASP A 426 23.65 15.92 -41.66
N ASP A 427 23.80 14.59 -41.57
CA ASP A 427 22.96 13.68 -40.84
C ASP A 427 22.98 13.87 -39.31
N VAL A 428 23.96 14.65 -38.80
CA VAL A 428 24.05 14.97 -37.36
C VAL A 428 22.83 15.76 -36.83
N PHE A 429 22.23 16.60 -37.66
CA PHE A 429 21.11 17.42 -37.21
C PHE A 429 19.85 16.62 -36.82
N ALA A 430 19.68 15.44 -37.45
CA ALA A 430 18.62 14.52 -37.02
C ALA A 430 18.88 13.90 -35.64
N VAL A 431 20.15 13.71 -35.27
CA VAL A 431 20.58 13.16 -33.99
C VAL A 431 20.49 14.19 -32.86
N LEU A 432 20.74 15.46 -33.19
CA LEU A 432 20.76 16.56 -32.19
C LEU A 432 19.37 17.11 -31.85
N THR A 433 18.31 16.60 -32.46
CA THR A 433 16.94 16.95 -32.02
C THR A 433 16.54 16.14 -30.79
N LEU A 434 15.68 16.72 -29.95
CA LEU A 434 15.11 15.98 -28.80
C LEU A 434 14.32 14.76 -29.25
N GLU A 435 13.56 14.90 -30.36
CA GLU A 435 12.79 13.81 -30.98
C GLU A 435 13.71 12.69 -31.48
N GLY A 436 14.79 13.03 -32.16
CA GLY A 436 15.80 12.08 -32.67
C GLY A 436 16.45 11.31 -31.52
N SER A 437 16.83 12.02 -30.45
CA SER A 437 17.40 11.43 -29.24
C SER A 437 16.45 10.41 -28.60
N VAL A 438 15.18 10.80 -28.36
CA VAL A 438 14.17 9.91 -27.74
C VAL A 438 13.87 8.73 -28.65
N ALA A 439 13.67 8.95 -29.97
CA ALA A 439 13.32 7.91 -30.93
C ALA A 439 14.45 6.87 -31.13
N ALA A 440 15.72 7.29 -31.01
CA ALA A 440 16.87 6.40 -31.15
C ALA A 440 16.97 5.31 -30.07
N ARG A 441 16.27 5.46 -28.93
CA ARG A 441 16.24 4.49 -27.82
C ARG A 441 15.08 3.51 -27.98
N ASP A 442 15.02 2.87 -29.14
CA ASP A 442 13.96 1.93 -29.55
C ASP A 442 14.30 0.47 -29.21
N HIS A 443 14.37 0.19 -27.93
CA HIS A 443 14.52 -1.16 -27.37
C HIS A 443 13.59 -1.32 -26.15
N VAL A 444 13.34 -2.54 -25.74
CA VAL A 444 12.50 -2.82 -24.55
C VAL A 444 13.04 -2.07 -23.33
N GLY A 445 12.20 -1.24 -22.72
CA GLY A 445 12.57 -0.37 -21.60
C GLY A 445 13.18 0.97 -22.02
N GLY A 446 13.38 1.23 -23.32
CA GLY A 446 13.83 2.51 -23.84
C GLY A 446 12.72 3.56 -23.89
N THR A 447 13.11 4.82 -24.16
CA THR A 447 12.18 5.96 -24.06
C THR A 447 11.43 6.26 -25.38
N ALA A 448 11.70 5.52 -26.46
CA ALA A 448 11.02 5.75 -27.75
C ALA A 448 9.49 5.62 -27.57
N PRO A 449 8.69 6.51 -28.18
CA PRO A 449 7.24 6.50 -28.01
C PRO A 449 6.54 5.18 -28.38
N ASN A 450 7.05 4.42 -29.36
CA ASN A 450 6.56 3.09 -29.67
C ASN A 450 6.81 2.08 -28.53
N GLN A 451 7.96 2.17 -27.85
CA GLN A 451 8.27 1.34 -26.68
C GLN A 451 7.40 1.73 -25.47
N VAL A 452 7.15 3.02 -25.28
CA VAL A 452 6.20 3.52 -24.28
C VAL A 452 4.80 2.95 -24.53
N ARG A 453 4.31 3.00 -25.78
CA ARG A 453 3.00 2.41 -26.15
C ARG A 453 2.97 0.88 -26.00
N ALA A 454 4.06 0.20 -26.34
CA ALA A 454 4.16 -1.25 -26.12
C ALA A 454 4.12 -1.61 -24.62
N ALA A 455 4.79 -0.82 -23.77
CA ALA A 455 4.74 -0.99 -22.32
C ALA A 455 3.34 -0.72 -21.77
N ILE A 456 2.64 0.31 -22.23
CA ILE A 456 1.25 0.59 -21.90
C ILE A 456 0.34 -0.60 -22.23
N ALA A 457 0.45 -1.14 -23.45
CA ALA A 457 -0.35 -2.28 -23.88
C ALA A 457 -0.10 -3.52 -23.01
N ARG A 458 1.16 -3.79 -22.64
CA ARG A 458 1.53 -4.87 -21.73
C ARG A 458 0.88 -4.71 -20.36
N VAL A 459 0.96 -3.52 -19.77
CA VAL A 459 0.37 -3.26 -18.43
C VAL A 459 -1.16 -3.35 -18.48
N ARG A 460 -1.80 -2.85 -19.54
CA ARG A 460 -3.26 -2.97 -19.69
C ARG A 460 -3.71 -4.43 -19.75
N ALA A 461 -2.95 -5.30 -20.43
CA ALA A 461 -3.23 -6.73 -20.45
C ALA A 461 -3.13 -7.35 -19.04
N GLN A 462 -2.10 -7.01 -18.27
CA GLN A 462 -1.94 -7.46 -16.87
C GLN A 462 -3.06 -6.97 -15.93
N LEU A 463 -3.59 -5.78 -16.17
CA LEU A 463 -4.68 -5.22 -15.34
C LEU A 463 -6.07 -5.77 -15.71
N ALA A 464 -6.18 -6.44 -16.86
CA ALA A 464 -7.42 -7.08 -17.31
C ALA A 464 -7.57 -8.54 -16.83
N GLU A 465 -6.47 -9.16 -16.38
CA GLU A 465 -6.43 -10.51 -15.77
C GLU A 465 -6.89 -10.47 -14.30
#